data_9cf1ccb97a5b011c311a8c3a8b29dbbf
#
_entry.id   9cf1ccb97a5b011c311a8c3a8b29dbbf
#
_cell.length_a   1.000
_cell.length_b   1.000
_cell.length_c   1.000
_cell.angle_alpha   90.00
_cell.angle_beta   90.00
_cell.angle_gamma   90.00
#
_symmetry.space_group_name_H-M   'P 1'
#
loop_
_entity.id
_entity.type
_entity.pdbx_description
1 polymer ?
#
loop_
_entity_poly.entity_id
_entity_poly.type
_entity_poly.pdbx_seq_one_letter_code
_entity_poly.pdbx_strand_id
1 'polypeptide(L)'
;MLPVTKRYLPYLSLLSATLLWSSSFIALKLAFRAYDPMFVIFGRMIVATLFILLFLKPLRHLRYRKGDWKYLSFMGLCEPGLYFIFEAIAIENTSASQAGMITGTLPLIVGVVAWLILKEKMNARIISGFMLAIGGIVLLTLGSELTENAPNPLFGNFMEFLAMVAATGYIITVKKLSDRYSSLFLTTFQAFI
;
A
#
# COMPACT_ATOMS: atom_id res chain seq x y z
N MET A 1 4.93 -25.70 23.05
CA MET A 1 4.39 -25.67 21.67
C MET A 1 3.24 -24.68 21.61
N LEU A 2 3.30 -23.68 20.73
CA LEU A 2 2.14 -22.79 20.52
C LEU A 2 0.98 -23.61 19.92
N PRO A 3 -0.27 -23.40 20.34
CA PRO A 3 -1.41 -24.08 19.73
C PRO A 3 -1.44 -23.86 18.23
N VAL A 4 -1.80 -24.89 17.47
CA VAL A 4 -1.78 -24.94 15.99
C VAL A 4 -2.46 -23.71 15.39
N THR A 5 -3.57 -23.26 15.95
CA THR A 5 -4.29 -22.02 15.56
C THR A 5 -3.42 -20.76 15.61
N LYS A 6 -2.55 -20.59 16.63
CA LYS A 6 -1.67 -19.42 16.74
C LYS A 6 -0.55 -19.41 15.70
N ARG A 7 -0.18 -20.58 15.17
CA ARG A 7 0.86 -20.71 14.16
C ARG A 7 0.38 -20.27 12.76
N TYR A 8 -0.87 -20.57 12.42
CA TYR A 8 -1.44 -20.28 11.09
C TYR A 8 -2.16 -18.93 11.02
N LEU A 9 -2.52 -18.35 12.15
CA LEU A 9 -3.24 -17.07 12.19
C LEU A 9 -2.56 -15.93 11.40
N PRO A 10 -1.23 -15.71 11.48
CA PRO A 10 -0.55 -14.67 10.67
C PRO A 10 -0.68 -14.90 9.17
N TYR A 11 -0.56 -16.16 8.73
CA TYR A 11 -0.67 -16.51 7.29
C TYR A 11 -2.11 -16.32 6.78
N LEU A 12 -3.10 -16.74 7.56
CA LEU A 12 -4.51 -16.53 7.22
C LEU A 12 -4.87 -15.04 7.19
N SER A 13 -4.38 -14.26 8.16
CA SER A 13 -4.59 -12.80 8.20
C SER A 13 -3.96 -12.12 6.98
N LEU A 14 -2.74 -12.51 6.61
CA LEU A 14 -2.05 -11.97 5.42
C LEU A 14 -2.80 -12.34 4.13
N LEU A 15 -3.21 -13.60 4.00
CA LEU A 15 -4.00 -14.04 2.85
C LEU A 15 -5.32 -13.28 2.73
N SER A 16 -6.04 -13.13 3.84
CA SER A 16 -7.29 -12.37 3.86
C SER A 16 -7.07 -10.90 3.51
N ALA A 17 -6.02 -10.28 4.05
CA ALA A 17 -5.67 -8.89 3.75
C ALA A 17 -5.34 -8.69 2.27
N THR A 18 -4.55 -9.59 1.67
CA THR A 18 -4.21 -9.51 0.24
C THR A 18 -5.41 -9.76 -0.67
N LEU A 19 -6.31 -10.67 -0.32
CA LEU A 19 -7.55 -10.89 -1.06
C LEU A 19 -8.48 -9.67 -1.00
N LEU A 20 -8.64 -9.07 0.18
CA LEU A 20 -9.42 -7.84 0.34
C LEU A 20 -8.79 -6.67 -0.43
N TRP A 21 -7.47 -6.53 -0.37
CA TRP A 21 -6.76 -5.49 -1.11
C TRP A 21 -6.90 -5.67 -2.62
N SER A 22 -6.66 -6.89 -3.14
CA SER A 22 -6.83 -7.17 -4.58
C SER A 22 -8.25 -6.90 -5.08
N SER A 23 -9.26 -7.25 -4.27
CA SER A 23 -10.67 -6.99 -4.63
C SER A 23 -11.00 -5.50 -4.67
N SER A 24 -10.27 -4.68 -3.91
CA SER A 24 -10.47 -3.22 -3.89
C SER A 24 -10.18 -2.55 -5.24
N PHE A 25 -9.24 -3.06 -6.04
CA PHE A 25 -8.97 -2.54 -7.38
C PHE A 25 -10.18 -2.65 -8.31
N ILE A 26 -10.88 -3.79 -8.26
CA ILE A 26 -12.11 -4.00 -9.04
C ILE A 26 -13.21 -3.09 -8.52
N ALA A 27 -13.39 -2.98 -7.20
CA ALA A 27 -14.39 -2.15 -6.59
C ALA A 27 -14.16 -0.65 -6.90
N LEU A 28 -12.92 -0.17 -6.83
CA LEU A 28 -12.55 1.20 -7.19
C LEU A 28 -12.80 1.46 -8.67
N LYS A 29 -12.40 0.55 -9.56
CA LYS A 29 -12.65 0.68 -11.00
C LYS A 29 -14.13 0.81 -11.33
N LEU A 30 -14.99 0.06 -10.63
CA LEU A 30 -16.44 0.16 -10.79
C LEU A 30 -16.99 1.48 -10.20
N ALA A 31 -16.50 1.88 -9.03
CA ALA A 31 -16.93 3.12 -8.39
C ALA A 31 -16.56 4.36 -9.22
N PHE A 32 -15.38 4.39 -9.83
CA PHE A 32 -14.89 5.50 -10.66
C PHE A 32 -15.66 5.66 -11.98
N ARG A 33 -16.48 4.67 -12.37
CA ARG A 33 -17.40 4.84 -13.51
C ARG A 33 -18.61 5.72 -13.17
N ALA A 34 -18.97 5.81 -11.89
CA ALA A 34 -20.18 6.51 -11.44
C ALA A 34 -19.86 7.77 -10.61
N TYR A 35 -18.70 7.82 -9.99
CA TYR A 35 -18.30 8.87 -9.05
C TYR A 35 -16.89 9.37 -9.34
N ASP A 36 -16.64 10.64 -9.00
CA ASP A 36 -15.30 11.21 -9.04
C ASP A 36 -14.32 10.43 -8.14
N PRO A 37 -13.11 10.07 -8.61
CA PRO A 37 -12.14 9.30 -7.84
C PRO A 37 -11.80 9.90 -6.48
N MET A 38 -11.64 11.23 -6.40
CA MET A 38 -11.31 11.89 -5.14
C MET A 38 -12.48 11.83 -4.15
N PHE A 39 -13.71 11.88 -4.63
CA PHE A 39 -14.89 11.69 -3.79
C PHE A 39 -14.94 10.26 -3.21
N VAL A 40 -14.65 9.26 -4.03
CA VAL A 40 -14.61 7.84 -3.59
C VAL A 40 -13.52 7.63 -2.54
N ILE A 41 -12.31 8.18 -2.76
CA ILE A 41 -11.20 8.09 -1.81
C ILE A 41 -11.57 8.76 -0.49
N PHE A 42 -12.12 9.97 -0.54
CA PHE A 42 -12.55 10.70 0.65
C PHE A 42 -13.61 9.90 1.43
N GLY A 43 -14.61 9.35 0.75
CA GLY A 43 -15.62 8.48 1.36
C GLY A 43 -15.01 7.25 2.04
N ARG A 44 -14.03 6.61 1.38
CA ARG A 44 -13.27 5.46 1.92
C ARG A 44 -12.51 5.84 3.20
N MET A 45 -11.89 7.02 3.25
CA MET A 45 -11.19 7.51 4.43
C MET A 45 -12.15 7.82 5.58
N ILE A 46 -13.31 8.42 5.31
CA ILE A 46 -14.33 8.65 6.34
C ILE A 46 -14.79 7.32 6.95
N VAL A 47 -15.13 6.34 6.12
CA VAL A 47 -15.59 5.02 6.58
C VAL A 47 -14.51 4.33 7.41
N ALA A 48 -13.25 4.36 6.95
CA ALA A 48 -12.12 3.78 7.69
C ALA A 48 -11.92 4.46 9.05
N THR A 49 -11.99 5.79 9.09
CA THR A 49 -11.88 6.58 10.32
C THR A 49 -13.00 6.25 11.30
N LEU A 50 -14.25 6.22 10.84
CA LEU A 50 -15.39 5.86 11.69
C LEU A 50 -15.28 4.44 12.23
N PHE A 51 -14.84 3.48 11.41
CA PHE A 51 -14.62 2.11 11.85
C PHE A 51 -13.55 2.01 12.93
N ILE A 52 -12.43 2.72 12.77
CA ILE A 52 -11.32 2.71 13.74
C ILE A 52 -11.71 3.36 15.07
N LEU A 53 -12.63 4.34 15.07
CA LEU A 53 -13.15 4.94 16.31
C LEU A 53 -13.72 3.90 17.30
N LEU A 54 -14.22 2.77 16.78
CA LEU A 54 -14.73 1.67 17.62
C LEU A 54 -13.63 0.99 18.45
N PHE A 55 -12.36 1.15 18.06
CA PHE A 55 -11.20 0.47 18.67
C PHE A 55 -10.28 1.40 19.46
N LEU A 56 -10.68 2.66 19.74
CA LEU A 56 -9.81 3.66 20.39
C LEU A 56 -9.46 3.38 21.86
N LYS A 57 -10.18 2.51 22.56
CA LYS A 57 -9.93 2.24 23.98
C LYS A 57 -8.48 1.87 24.35
N PRO A 58 -7.71 1.11 23.54
CA PRO A 58 -6.32 0.75 23.85
C PRO A 58 -5.30 1.88 23.70
N LEU A 59 -5.67 3.04 23.14
CA LEU A 59 -4.72 4.12 22.84
C LEU A 59 -4.36 5.01 24.05
N ARG A 60 -4.92 4.74 25.21
CA ARG A 60 -4.78 5.59 26.42
C ARG A 60 -3.35 5.68 27.00
N HIS A 61 -2.41 4.83 26.62
CA HIS A 61 -1.07 4.74 27.21
C HIS A 61 0.06 4.99 26.20
N LEU A 62 -0.12 5.96 25.31
CA LEU A 62 0.90 6.31 24.32
C LEU A 62 2.02 7.13 24.96
N ARG A 63 3.25 6.62 24.86
CA ARG A 63 4.46 7.40 25.19
C ARG A 63 5.01 8.03 23.90
N TYR A 64 4.52 9.25 23.60
CA TYR A 64 5.07 10.03 22.49
C TYR A 64 6.53 10.43 22.78
N ARG A 65 7.41 10.20 21.80
CA ARG A 65 8.80 10.66 21.86
C ARG A 65 8.96 11.93 21.02
N LYS A 66 9.59 12.95 21.63
CA LYS A 66 9.86 14.24 20.97
C LYS A 66 10.65 14.02 19.67
N GLY A 67 10.11 14.47 18.53
CA GLY A 67 10.70 14.30 17.20
C GLY A 67 10.08 13.21 16.32
N ASP A 68 9.28 12.28 16.87
CA ASP A 68 8.61 11.24 16.08
C ASP A 68 7.50 11.80 15.17
N TRP A 69 7.05 13.05 15.42
CA TRP A 69 6.10 13.73 14.56
C TRP A 69 6.56 13.79 13.10
N LYS A 70 7.87 13.93 12.83
CA LYS A 70 8.43 13.95 11.48
C LYS A 70 8.20 12.62 10.74
N TYR A 71 8.38 11.50 11.46
CA TYR A 71 8.13 10.17 10.91
C TYR A 71 6.64 9.90 10.73
N LEU A 72 5.82 10.32 11.70
CA LEU A 72 4.37 10.19 11.60
C LEU A 72 3.79 11.03 10.46
N SER A 73 4.24 12.28 10.30
CA SER A 73 3.83 13.14 9.17
C SER A 73 4.30 12.58 7.83
N PHE A 74 5.54 12.07 7.75
CA PHE A 74 6.04 11.43 6.53
C PHE A 74 5.25 10.15 6.21
N MET A 75 4.91 9.36 7.23
CA MET A 75 4.06 8.18 7.09
C MET A 75 2.69 8.53 6.49
N GLY A 76 2.01 9.54 7.03
CA GLY A 76 0.72 10.00 6.52
C GLY A 76 0.80 10.66 5.14
N LEU A 77 1.89 11.38 4.84
CA LEU A 77 2.14 11.91 3.50
C LEU A 77 2.30 10.77 2.48
N CYS A 78 3.05 9.72 2.83
CA CYS A 78 3.23 8.56 1.96
C CYS A 78 1.91 7.81 1.77
N GLU A 79 1.22 7.49 2.85
CA GLU A 79 -0.07 6.80 2.86
C GLU A 79 -0.90 7.29 4.06
N PRO A 80 -2.06 7.89 3.86
CA PRO A 80 -2.93 7.86 2.67
C PRO A 80 -2.62 8.89 1.57
N GLY A 81 -1.81 9.92 1.83
CA GLY A 81 -1.64 11.05 0.94
C GLY A 81 -1.27 10.67 -0.50
N LEU A 82 0.03 10.50 -0.76
CA LEU A 82 0.53 10.28 -2.12
C LEU A 82 0.05 8.95 -2.72
N TYR A 83 0.01 7.88 -1.92
CA TYR A 83 -0.41 6.57 -2.38
C TYR A 83 -1.81 6.61 -3.02
N PHE A 84 -2.81 7.12 -2.31
CA PHE A 84 -4.19 7.10 -2.83
C PHE A 84 -4.40 8.04 -4.01
N ILE A 85 -3.66 9.15 -4.08
CA ILE A 85 -3.72 10.03 -5.25
C ILE A 85 -3.16 9.30 -6.48
N PHE A 86 -1.99 8.67 -6.36
CA PHE A 86 -1.37 7.94 -7.47
C PHE A 86 -2.19 6.71 -7.86
N GLU A 87 -2.69 5.93 -6.88
CA GLU A 87 -3.58 4.79 -7.10
C GLU A 87 -4.85 5.19 -7.84
N ALA A 88 -5.49 6.32 -7.46
CA ALA A 88 -6.68 6.80 -8.14
C ALA A 88 -6.41 7.12 -9.61
N ILE A 89 -5.36 7.90 -9.88
CA ILE A 89 -4.95 8.26 -11.25
C ILE A 89 -4.60 6.99 -12.04
N ALA A 90 -3.92 6.03 -11.40
CA ALA A 90 -3.59 4.75 -12.01
C ALA A 90 -4.84 3.98 -12.43
N ILE A 91 -5.78 3.77 -11.51
CA ILE A 91 -7.01 3.01 -11.74
C ILE A 91 -7.90 3.67 -12.81
N GLU A 92 -7.92 4.98 -12.92
CA GLU A 92 -8.61 5.65 -14.03
C GLU A 92 -8.00 5.30 -15.39
N ASN A 93 -6.67 5.24 -15.48
CA ASN A 93 -5.91 5.18 -16.72
C ASN A 93 -5.47 3.78 -17.14
N THR A 94 -5.43 2.80 -16.21
CA THR A 94 -5.06 1.41 -16.51
C THR A 94 -6.14 0.42 -16.07
N SER A 95 -6.00 -0.85 -16.44
CA SER A 95 -6.92 -1.89 -15.99
C SER A 95 -6.64 -2.30 -14.54
N ALA A 96 -7.69 -2.76 -13.82
CA ALA A 96 -7.55 -3.28 -12.46
C ALA A 96 -6.55 -4.45 -12.39
N SER A 97 -6.47 -5.26 -13.46
CA SER A 97 -5.52 -6.36 -13.56
C SER A 97 -4.07 -5.87 -13.63
N GLN A 98 -3.79 -4.86 -14.46
CA GLN A 98 -2.46 -4.28 -14.58
C GLN A 98 -2.02 -3.58 -13.30
N ALA A 99 -2.89 -2.78 -12.69
CA ALA A 99 -2.63 -2.17 -11.39
C ALA A 99 -2.28 -3.24 -10.34
N GLY A 100 -3.08 -4.30 -10.24
CA GLY A 100 -2.82 -5.42 -9.32
C GLY A 100 -1.50 -6.15 -9.57
N MET A 101 -1.07 -6.32 -10.83
CA MET A 101 0.22 -6.92 -11.15
C MET A 101 1.39 -6.02 -10.74
N ILE A 102 1.27 -4.70 -10.94
CA ILE A 102 2.28 -3.73 -10.51
C ILE A 102 2.36 -3.68 -8.98
N THR A 103 1.23 -3.70 -8.30
CA THR A 103 1.16 -3.80 -6.82
C THR A 103 1.91 -5.02 -6.29
N GLY A 104 1.89 -6.13 -7.01
CA GLY A 104 2.67 -7.33 -6.67
C GLY A 104 4.19 -7.11 -6.59
N THR A 105 4.71 -6.01 -7.10
CA THR A 105 6.13 -5.66 -6.98
C THR A 105 6.49 -4.95 -5.68
N LEU A 106 5.50 -4.52 -4.89
CA LEU A 106 5.72 -3.80 -3.63
C LEU A 106 6.72 -4.47 -2.69
N PRO A 107 6.67 -5.80 -2.43
CA PRO A 107 7.64 -6.45 -1.56
C PRO A 107 9.08 -6.34 -2.06
N LEU A 108 9.26 -6.29 -3.37
CA LEU A 108 10.59 -6.16 -4.00
C LEU A 108 11.13 -4.73 -3.84
N ILE A 109 10.29 -3.72 -4.08
CA ILE A 109 10.66 -2.31 -3.88
C ILE A 109 11.01 -2.07 -2.40
N VAL A 110 10.17 -2.59 -1.48
CA VAL A 110 10.44 -2.55 -0.03
C VAL A 110 11.77 -3.21 0.29
N GLY A 111 12.09 -4.36 -0.29
CA GLY A 111 13.37 -5.06 -0.09
C GLY A 111 14.57 -4.22 -0.52
N VAL A 112 14.49 -3.57 -1.70
CA VAL A 112 15.55 -2.68 -2.20
C VAL A 112 15.74 -1.47 -1.28
N VAL A 113 14.65 -0.81 -0.89
CA VAL A 113 14.72 0.37 -0.01
C VAL A 113 15.18 -0.01 1.40
N ALA A 114 14.77 -1.16 1.93
CA ALA A 114 15.25 -1.68 3.20
C ALA A 114 16.77 -1.96 3.15
N TRP A 115 17.27 -2.50 2.06
CA TRP A 115 18.70 -2.66 1.85
C TRP A 115 19.44 -1.32 1.84
N LEU A 116 18.94 -0.32 1.12
CA LEU A 116 19.58 0.99 1.00
C LEU A 116 19.55 1.78 2.31
N ILE A 117 18.40 1.82 3.00
CA ILE A 117 18.15 2.69 4.16
C ILE A 117 18.46 1.97 5.48
N LEU A 118 17.98 0.73 5.63
CA LEU A 118 18.14 -0.06 6.85
C LEU A 118 19.40 -0.91 6.85
N LYS A 119 20.15 -0.91 5.73
CA LYS A 119 21.38 -1.71 5.52
C LYS A 119 21.15 -3.21 5.73
N GLU A 120 19.95 -3.70 5.43
CA GLU A 120 19.63 -5.12 5.46
C GLU A 120 20.36 -5.86 4.34
N LYS A 121 20.74 -7.13 4.58
CA LYS A 121 21.45 -7.92 3.57
C LYS A 121 20.50 -8.28 2.44
N MET A 122 20.85 -7.91 1.22
CA MET A 122 20.14 -8.30 0.01
C MET A 122 20.84 -9.53 -0.59
N ASN A 123 20.08 -10.58 -0.88
CA ASN A 123 20.64 -11.76 -1.53
C ASN A 123 20.35 -11.71 -3.06
N ALA A 124 21.11 -12.52 -3.82
CA ALA A 124 20.97 -12.57 -5.28
C ALA A 124 19.55 -12.95 -5.75
N ARG A 125 18.77 -13.71 -4.94
CA ARG A 125 17.39 -14.09 -5.28
C ARG A 125 16.45 -12.87 -5.27
N ILE A 126 16.64 -11.93 -4.32
CA ILE A 126 15.85 -10.70 -4.26
C ILE A 126 16.18 -9.83 -5.48
N ILE A 127 17.46 -9.70 -5.83
CA ILE A 127 17.90 -8.92 -6.99
C ILE A 127 17.34 -9.53 -8.28
N SER A 128 17.46 -10.85 -8.49
CA SER A 128 16.93 -11.50 -9.68
C SER A 128 15.39 -11.40 -9.78
N GLY A 129 14.69 -11.54 -8.65
CA GLY A 129 13.25 -11.33 -8.57
C GLY A 129 12.84 -9.90 -8.95
N PHE A 130 13.59 -8.89 -8.48
CA PHE A 130 13.35 -7.49 -8.84
C PHE A 130 13.57 -7.21 -10.33
N MET A 131 14.64 -7.72 -10.91
CA MET A 131 14.92 -7.57 -12.35
C MET A 131 13.85 -8.27 -13.20
N LEU A 132 13.40 -9.46 -12.78
CA LEU A 132 12.32 -10.18 -13.45
C LEU A 132 10.99 -9.42 -13.37
N ALA A 133 10.68 -8.83 -12.21
CA ALA A 133 9.47 -8.04 -12.02
C ALA A 133 9.47 -6.77 -12.88
N ILE A 134 10.60 -6.04 -12.93
CA ILE A 134 10.72 -4.87 -13.82
C ILE A 134 10.52 -5.30 -15.28
N GLY A 135 11.19 -6.36 -15.71
CA GLY A 135 11.00 -6.91 -17.06
C GLY A 135 9.55 -7.27 -17.36
N GLY A 136 8.87 -7.91 -16.40
CA GLY A 136 7.44 -8.23 -16.51
C GLY A 136 6.55 -6.99 -16.63
N ILE A 137 6.79 -5.94 -15.83
CA ILE A 137 6.04 -4.68 -15.93
C ILE A 137 6.26 -4.00 -17.28
N VAL A 138 7.51 -3.97 -17.76
CA VAL A 138 7.83 -3.38 -19.08
C VAL A 138 7.10 -4.13 -20.19
N LEU A 139 7.17 -5.46 -20.20
CA LEU A 139 6.47 -6.27 -21.19
C LEU A 139 4.94 -6.09 -21.11
N LEU A 140 4.38 -6.08 -19.89
CA LEU A 140 2.96 -5.83 -19.66
C LEU A 140 2.54 -4.48 -20.23
N THR A 141 3.33 -3.44 -19.96
CA THR A 141 3.01 -2.07 -20.36
C THR A 141 3.15 -1.88 -21.87
N LEU A 142 4.18 -2.46 -22.49
CA LEU A 142 4.37 -2.42 -23.94
C LEU A 142 3.32 -3.22 -24.71
N GLY A 143 2.80 -4.31 -24.11
CA GLY A 143 1.72 -5.12 -24.68
C GLY A 143 0.31 -4.60 -24.36
N SER A 144 0.19 -3.44 -23.70
CA SER A 144 -1.12 -2.91 -23.29
C SER A 144 -1.81 -2.23 -24.46
N GLU A 145 -3.07 -2.60 -24.70
CA GLU A 145 -3.94 -1.94 -25.67
C GLU A 145 -4.75 -0.82 -25.01
N LEU A 146 -5.01 0.23 -25.80
CA LEU A 146 -5.93 1.29 -25.40
C LEU A 146 -7.36 0.75 -25.44
N THR A 147 -8.05 0.85 -24.31
CA THR A 147 -9.45 0.42 -24.18
C THR A 147 -10.23 1.46 -23.37
N GLU A 148 -11.57 1.41 -23.41
CA GLU A 148 -12.40 2.26 -22.56
C GLU A 148 -12.08 2.11 -21.06
N ASN A 149 -11.65 0.92 -20.65
CA ASN A 149 -11.25 0.63 -19.26
C ASN A 149 -9.78 0.94 -18.96
N ALA A 150 -8.98 1.26 -19.98
CA ALA A 150 -7.56 1.60 -19.86
C ALA A 150 -7.21 2.64 -20.94
N PRO A 151 -7.65 3.89 -20.78
CA PRO A 151 -7.48 4.92 -21.82
C PRO A 151 -6.02 5.36 -21.98
N ASN A 152 -5.19 5.21 -20.99
CA ASN A 152 -3.75 5.51 -21.05
C ASN A 152 -2.93 4.57 -20.16
N PRO A 153 -2.75 3.28 -20.56
CA PRO A 153 -2.12 2.27 -19.72
C PRO A 153 -0.68 2.61 -19.32
N LEU A 154 0.10 3.24 -20.20
CA LEU A 154 1.48 3.64 -19.90
C LEU A 154 1.52 4.63 -18.72
N PHE A 155 0.69 5.65 -18.78
CA PHE A 155 0.59 6.64 -17.70
C PHE A 155 0.00 6.04 -16.42
N GLY A 156 -1.07 5.25 -16.54
CA GLY A 156 -1.69 4.58 -15.41
C GLY A 156 -0.73 3.62 -14.69
N ASN A 157 0.02 2.81 -15.45
CA ASN A 157 1.01 1.88 -14.90
C ASN A 157 2.18 2.63 -14.21
N PHE A 158 2.59 3.78 -14.76
CA PHE A 158 3.61 4.63 -14.13
C PHE A 158 3.08 5.24 -12.81
N MET A 159 1.84 5.69 -12.77
CA MET A 159 1.22 6.20 -11.53
C MET A 159 1.10 5.10 -10.47
N GLU A 160 0.72 3.87 -10.85
CA GLU A 160 0.68 2.74 -9.94
C GLU A 160 2.08 2.40 -9.37
N PHE A 161 3.11 2.47 -10.20
CA PHE A 161 4.49 2.32 -9.72
C PHE A 161 4.86 3.40 -8.69
N LEU A 162 4.47 4.67 -8.92
CA LEU A 162 4.69 5.75 -7.94
C LEU A 162 3.89 5.51 -6.65
N ALA A 163 2.68 4.95 -6.73
CA ALA A 163 1.93 4.53 -5.56
C ALA A 163 2.70 3.48 -4.75
N MET A 164 3.34 2.49 -5.41
CA MET A 164 4.18 1.50 -4.73
C MET A 164 5.42 2.11 -4.08
N VAL A 165 6.02 3.14 -4.69
CA VAL A 165 7.13 3.89 -4.07
C VAL A 165 6.64 4.61 -2.81
N ALA A 166 5.47 5.26 -2.86
CA ALA A 166 4.87 5.91 -1.69
C ALA A 166 4.54 4.88 -0.59
N ALA A 167 3.88 3.77 -0.93
CA ALA A 167 3.61 2.66 0.00
C ALA A 167 4.88 2.10 0.64
N THR A 168 5.98 2.04 -0.11
CA THR A 168 7.29 1.64 0.43
C THR A 168 7.77 2.62 1.50
N GLY A 169 7.66 3.92 1.26
CA GLY A 169 7.99 4.95 2.26
C GLY A 169 7.18 4.78 3.55
N TYR A 170 5.88 4.50 3.42
CA TYR A 170 5.01 4.17 4.54
C TYR A 170 5.49 2.92 5.29
N ILE A 171 5.70 1.79 4.60
CA ILE A 171 6.09 0.50 5.21
C ILE A 171 7.41 0.62 5.98
N ILE A 172 8.43 1.26 5.40
CA ILE A 172 9.73 1.45 6.04
C ILE A 172 9.59 2.33 7.30
N THR A 173 8.73 3.34 7.23
CA THR A 173 8.49 4.23 8.38
C THR A 173 7.72 3.52 9.49
N VAL A 174 6.68 2.75 9.13
CA VAL A 174 5.94 1.89 10.08
C VAL A 174 6.90 0.90 10.74
N LYS A 175 7.77 0.22 9.97
CA LYS A 175 8.77 -0.70 10.51
C LYS A 175 9.65 -0.01 11.56
N LYS A 176 10.11 1.21 11.29
CA LYS A 176 10.92 1.99 12.23
C LYS A 176 10.16 2.42 13.49
N LEU A 177 8.87 2.71 13.36
CA LEU A 177 8.03 3.16 14.46
C LEU A 177 7.44 1.99 15.28
N SER A 178 7.34 0.79 14.71
CA SER A 178 6.74 -0.39 15.35
C SER A 178 7.49 -0.88 16.60
N ASP A 179 8.76 -0.51 16.75
CA ASP A 179 9.53 -0.77 17.99
C ASP A 179 9.03 0.05 19.19
N ARG A 180 8.24 1.11 18.95
CA ARG A 180 7.81 2.09 19.97
C ARG A 180 6.30 2.24 20.07
N TYR A 181 5.61 2.08 18.96
CA TYR A 181 4.18 2.27 18.83
C TYR A 181 3.49 0.97 18.43
N SER A 182 2.33 0.71 19.01
CA SER A 182 1.53 -0.45 18.60
C SER A 182 1.04 -0.27 17.16
N SER A 183 0.89 -1.40 16.44
CA SER A 183 0.31 -1.40 15.09
C SER A 183 -1.05 -0.72 15.06
N LEU A 184 -1.89 -0.94 16.09
CA LEU A 184 -3.19 -0.29 16.21
C LEU A 184 -3.08 1.23 16.26
N PHE A 185 -2.10 1.78 16.98
CA PHE A 185 -1.87 3.23 17.01
C PHE A 185 -1.48 3.76 15.64
N LEU A 186 -0.51 3.12 14.97
CA LEU A 186 -0.03 3.56 13.66
C LEU A 186 -1.15 3.54 12.62
N THR A 187 -1.97 2.48 12.59
CA THR A 187 -3.14 2.37 11.72
C THR A 187 -4.20 3.42 12.05
N THR A 188 -4.43 3.68 13.35
CA THR A 188 -5.37 4.73 13.78
C THR A 188 -4.88 6.10 13.33
N PHE A 189 -3.61 6.39 13.55
CA PHE A 189 -3.01 7.67 13.14
C PHE A 189 -3.12 7.88 11.62
N GLN A 190 -2.84 6.83 10.83
CA GLN A 190 -3.01 6.83 9.37
C GLN A 190 -4.44 7.15 8.93
N ALA A 191 -5.44 6.61 9.61
CA ALA A 191 -6.84 6.84 9.25
C ALA A 191 -7.36 8.26 9.61
N PHE A 192 -6.66 8.96 10.52
CA PHE A 192 -7.03 10.33 10.93
C PHE A 192 -6.30 11.43 10.15
N ILE A 193 -5.30 11.11 9.33
CA ILE A 193 -4.59 12.04 8.45
C ILE A 193 -5.21 12.07 7.07
#